data_1edebfaa25f95cf1c0b3aeea7ef58836
#
_entry.id   1edebfaa25f95cf1c0b3aeea7ef58836
#
_cell.length_a   1.000
_cell.length_b   1.000
_cell.length_c   1.000
_cell.angle_alpha   90.00
_cell.angle_beta   90.00
_cell.angle_gamma   90.00
#
_symmetry.space_group_name_H-M   'P 1'
#
loop_
_entity.id
_entity.type
_entity.pdbx_description
1 polymer ?
#
loop_
_entity_poly.entity_id
_entity_poly.type
_entity_poly.pdbx_seq_one_letter_code
_entity_poly.pdbx_strand_id
1 'polypeptide(L)'
;MANKRIEPADRLSLVQEYYFSRKLKEVAQLNAEGKDIISLAIGSPDMPPSDQTIEKLCEVARQPNAHGYQPTQGTPELREAMSGFYKRWYDVDLDSKSELLPLIGSKEGILHVTLAFVNPGDSVLVPNPGYPTYTSLSKILGANIVNYDLREDNGWQPDFNQLEEIVSGTVPSVGTTGGLSPKPRLLWTNYPNMPTGGRAQMKTYERLVQFAQEHGIVVVNDNPYSFILSEEHLSILQVPGAKDCCIEFNSMSKSHNMPGWRVGMCASNAEFISWILKVQSNIESGTFRGIQLAAAEAYKNSDEWHRVANIERYAARRKY
;
A
#
# COMPACT_ATOMS: atom_id res chain seq x y z
N MET A 1 -19.66 18.54 -42.43
CA MET A 1 -19.64 18.72 -40.97
C MET A 1 -18.27 18.25 -40.53
N ALA A 2 -17.46 19.11 -39.88
CA ALA A 2 -16.17 18.70 -39.38
C ALA A 2 -16.40 17.70 -38.25
N ASN A 3 -15.82 16.50 -38.36
CA ASN A 3 -15.84 15.51 -37.28
C ASN A 3 -15.17 16.14 -36.04
N LYS A 4 -15.95 16.50 -35.03
CA LYS A 4 -15.39 16.94 -33.74
C LYS A 4 -14.63 15.75 -33.16
N ARG A 5 -13.31 15.90 -33.02
CA ARG A 5 -12.48 14.92 -32.37
C ARG A 5 -12.88 14.83 -30.89
N ILE A 6 -13.04 13.61 -30.39
CA ILE A 6 -13.24 13.35 -28.94
C ILE A 6 -11.89 13.45 -28.26
N GLU A 7 -11.76 14.34 -27.28
CA GLU A 7 -10.55 14.53 -26.49
C GLU A 7 -10.72 13.86 -25.15
N PRO A 8 -9.62 13.31 -24.56
CA PRO A 8 -9.64 12.76 -23.22
C PRO A 8 -9.80 13.86 -22.16
N ALA A 9 -10.10 13.46 -20.91
CA ALA A 9 -10.13 14.41 -19.80
C ALA A 9 -8.73 15.00 -19.55
N ASP A 10 -8.65 16.30 -19.24
CA ASP A 10 -7.40 17.06 -19.05
C ASP A 10 -6.46 16.42 -18.01
N ARG A 11 -7.02 15.79 -16.98
CA ARG A 11 -6.26 15.10 -15.93
C ARG A 11 -5.36 13.99 -16.44
N LEU A 12 -5.62 13.43 -17.63
CA LEU A 12 -4.77 12.38 -18.22
C LEU A 12 -3.45 12.95 -18.74
N SER A 13 -3.35 14.25 -19.02
CA SER A 13 -2.10 14.91 -19.38
C SER A 13 -1.12 15.01 -18.21
N LEU A 14 -1.61 14.88 -16.96
CA LEU A 14 -0.80 14.98 -15.73
C LEU A 14 0.00 13.71 -15.42
N VAL A 15 -0.29 12.61 -16.10
CA VAL A 15 0.32 11.31 -15.86
C VAL A 15 0.72 10.62 -17.17
N GLN A 16 1.67 9.74 -17.08
CA GLN A 16 2.09 8.86 -18.18
C GLN A 16 1.66 7.42 -17.90
N GLU A 17 1.71 6.55 -18.92
CA GLU A 17 1.60 5.11 -18.69
C GLU A 17 2.59 4.68 -17.60
N TYR A 18 2.15 3.78 -16.75
CA TYR A 18 2.93 3.31 -15.60
C TYR A 18 4.33 2.86 -16.02
N TYR A 19 5.35 3.42 -15.38
CA TYR A 19 6.75 3.26 -15.76
C TYR A 19 7.15 1.79 -15.95
N PHE A 20 6.82 0.93 -14.99
CA PHE A 20 7.19 -0.49 -15.06
C PHE A 20 6.46 -1.22 -16.20
N SER A 21 5.23 -0.84 -16.55
CA SER A 21 4.51 -1.41 -17.70
C SER A 21 5.26 -1.16 -19.00
N ARG A 22 5.76 0.07 -19.20
CA ARG A 22 6.57 0.42 -20.38
C ARG A 22 7.89 -0.35 -20.40
N LYS A 23 8.58 -0.44 -19.25
CA LYS A 23 9.87 -1.14 -19.16
C LYS A 23 9.74 -2.65 -19.38
N LEU A 24 8.68 -3.28 -18.91
CA LEU A 24 8.41 -4.69 -19.20
C LEU A 24 8.18 -4.94 -20.69
N LYS A 25 7.44 -4.06 -21.38
CA LYS A 25 7.25 -4.14 -22.83
C LYS A 25 8.59 -4.02 -23.58
N GLU A 26 9.44 -3.07 -23.16
CA GLU A 26 10.79 -2.85 -23.73
C GLU A 26 11.67 -4.11 -23.56
N VAL A 27 11.71 -4.68 -22.35
CA VAL A 27 12.48 -5.90 -22.08
C VAL A 27 11.94 -7.08 -22.89
N ALA A 28 10.62 -7.23 -22.97
CA ALA A 28 10.01 -8.31 -23.78
C ALA A 28 10.36 -8.17 -25.26
N GLN A 29 10.35 -6.96 -25.81
CA GLN A 29 10.76 -6.70 -27.19
C GLN A 29 12.25 -7.04 -27.41
N LEU A 30 13.13 -6.58 -26.54
CA LEU A 30 14.58 -6.86 -26.64
C LEU A 30 14.88 -8.36 -26.56
N ASN A 31 14.15 -9.10 -25.72
CA ASN A 31 14.28 -10.55 -25.65
C ASN A 31 13.73 -11.26 -26.90
N ALA A 32 12.66 -10.74 -27.50
CA ALA A 32 12.19 -11.24 -28.79
C ALA A 32 13.20 -11.00 -29.93
N GLU A 33 14.04 -9.99 -29.81
CA GLU A 33 15.16 -9.68 -30.69
C GLU A 33 16.44 -10.51 -30.37
N GLY A 34 16.38 -11.40 -29.39
CA GLY A 34 17.49 -12.31 -29.02
C GLY A 34 18.53 -11.69 -28.08
N LYS A 35 18.19 -10.62 -27.34
CA LYS A 35 19.13 -9.97 -26.40
C LYS A 35 19.34 -10.73 -25.09
N ASP A 36 18.47 -11.69 -24.76
CA ASP A 36 18.53 -12.51 -23.53
C ASP A 36 18.70 -11.68 -22.25
N ILE A 37 17.85 -10.67 -22.08
CA ILE A 37 17.90 -9.76 -20.93
C ILE A 37 17.25 -10.41 -19.71
N ILE A 38 18.02 -10.55 -18.64
CA ILE A 38 17.53 -10.92 -17.30
C ILE A 38 17.02 -9.66 -16.60
N SER A 39 15.70 -9.56 -16.41
CA SER A 39 15.08 -8.40 -15.77
C SER A 39 15.14 -8.47 -14.25
N LEU A 40 15.82 -7.52 -13.62
CA LEU A 40 15.79 -7.28 -12.18
C LEU A 40 14.94 -6.06 -11.80
N ALA A 41 14.12 -5.56 -12.74
CA ALA A 41 13.40 -4.30 -12.58
C ALA A 41 12.20 -4.39 -11.64
N ILE A 42 11.62 -5.56 -11.47
CA ILE A 42 10.44 -5.76 -10.63
C ILE A 42 10.72 -6.85 -9.61
N GLY A 43 10.63 -6.47 -8.33
CA GLY A 43 10.66 -7.41 -7.21
C GLY A 43 9.35 -8.16 -7.07
N SER A 44 9.14 -9.19 -7.90
CA SER A 44 7.99 -10.07 -7.79
C SER A 44 8.39 -11.38 -7.12
N PRO A 45 7.62 -11.86 -6.11
CA PRO A 45 7.78 -13.22 -5.62
C PRO A 45 7.59 -14.22 -6.75
N ASP A 46 8.41 -15.27 -6.78
CA ASP A 46 8.43 -16.29 -7.82
C ASP A 46 7.96 -17.68 -7.35
N MET A 47 7.73 -17.84 -6.06
CA MET A 47 7.12 -19.06 -5.51
C MET A 47 5.59 -18.94 -5.50
N PRO A 48 4.87 -20.08 -5.59
CA PRO A 48 3.44 -20.08 -5.32
C PRO A 48 3.16 -19.74 -3.83
N PRO A 49 1.92 -19.39 -3.45
CA PRO A 49 1.52 -19.42 -2.05
C PRO A 49 1.55 -20.85 -1.49
N SER A 50 1.29 -21.02 -0.18
CA SER A 50 1.27 -22.36 0.44
C SER A 50 0.21 -23.26 -0.19
N ASP A 51 0.50 -24.58 -0.21
CA ASP A 51 -0.43 -25.57 -0.77
C ASP A 51 -1.80 -25.51 -0.05
N GLN A 52 -1.83 -25.32 1.26
CA GLN A 52 -3.07 -25.18 2.02
C GLN A 52 -3.92 -23.98 1.52
N THR A 53 -3.28 -22.89 1.15
CA THR A 53 -3.96 -21.71 0.56
C THR A 53 -4.60 -22.05 -0.79
N ILE A 54 -3.87 -22.78 -1.65
CA ILE A 54 -4.35 -23.20 -2.97
C ILE A 54 -5.50 -24.20 -2.83
N GLU A 55 -5.34 -25.19 -1.95
CA GLU A 55 -6.36 -26.21 -1.69
C GLU A 55 -7.65 -25.58 -1.16
N LYS A 56 -7.53 -24.60 -0.25
CA LYS A 56 -8.70 -23.86 0.26
C LYS A 56 -9.43 -23.09 -0.83
N LEU A 57 -8.72 -22.47 -1.76
CA LEU A 57 -9.34 -21.83 -2.92
C LEU A 57 -10.13 -22.86 -3.76
N CYS A 58 -9.51 -24.01 -4.06
CA CYS A 58 -10.12 -25.06 -4.86
C CYS A 58 -11.36 -25.67 -4.16
N GLU A 59 -11.28 -25.87 -2.85
CA GLU A 59 -12.41 -26.34 -2.03
C GLU A 59 -13.59 -25.39 -2.15
N VAL A 60 -13.37 -24.09 -1.87
CA VAL A 60 -14.44 -23.08 -1.86
C VAL A 60 -15.00 -22.86 -3.27
N ALA A 61 -14.15 -22.85 -4.30
CA ALA A 61 -14.59 -22.65 -5.68
C ALA A 61 -15.55 -23.77 -6.19
N ARG A 62 -15.56 -24.93 -5.57
CA ARG A 62 -16.53 -26.01 -5.89
C ARG A 62 -17.87 -25.88 -5.15
N GLN A 63 -17.97 -24.98 -4.21
CA GLN A 63 -19.20 -24.79 -3.42
C GLN A 63 -20.24 -24.00 -4.24
N PRO A 64 -21.50 -24.47 -4.36
CA PRO A 64 -22.51 -23.78 -5.17
C PRO A 64 -22.80 -22.35 -4.75
N ASN A 65 -22.61 -22.03 -3.47
CA ASN A 65 -22.89 -20.72 -2.88
C ASN A 65 -21.68 -19.76 -2.87
N ALA A 66 -20.56 -20.13 -3.47
CA ALA A 66 -19.34 -19.31 -3.47
C ALA A 66 -19.35 -18.18 -4.51
N HIS A 67 -20.26 -18.23 -5.50
CA HIS A 67 -20.19 -17.41 -6.71
C HIS A 67 -21.08 -16.16 -6.69
N GLY A 68 -21.87 -15.96 -5.64
CA GLY A 68 -22.69 -14.76 -5.47
C GLY A 68 -21.85 -13.51 -5.13
N TYR A 69 -22.48 -12.35 -5.27
CA TYR A 69 -21.87 -11.10 -4.82
C TYR A 69 -21.48 -11.18 -3.35
N GLN A 70 -20.29 -10.68 -3.04
CA GLN A 70 -19.80 -10.59 -1.68
C GLN A 70 -19.91 -9.15 -1.17
N PRO A 71 -20.07 -8.95 0.15
CA PRO A 71 -20.03 -7.61 0.73
C PRO A 71 -18.67 -6.92 0.42
N THR A 72 -18.70 -5.62 0.14
CA THR A 72 -17.48 -4.80 -0.05
C THR A 72 -16.56 -4.88 1.17
N GLN A 73 -17.14 -4.91 2.37
CA GLN A 73 -16.37 -5.10 3.62
C GLN A 73 -15.63 -6.43 3.72
N GLY A 74 -15.85 -7.35 2.79
CA GLY A 74 -15.32 -8.71 2.85
C GLY A 74 -16.05 -9.62 3.85
N THR A 75 -15.70 -10.90 3.80
CA THR A 75 -16.29 -11.91 4.68
C THR A 75 -15.81 -11.74 6.13
N PRO A 76 -16.64 -12.10 7.13
CA PRO A 76 -16.22 -12.08 8.54
C PRO A 76 -14.94 -12.90 8.77
N GLU A 77 -14.85 -14.08 8.14
CA GLU A 77 -13.71 -15.00 8.28
C GLU A 77 -12.39 -14.35 7.83
N LEU A 78 -12.42 -13.55 6.74
CA LEU A 78 -11.24 -12.84 6.27
C LEU A 78 -10.86 -11.73 7.25
N ARG A 79 -11.81 -10.93 7.68
CA ARG A 79 -11.56 -9.81 8.61
C ARG A 79 -11.07 -10.29 9.99
N GLU A 80 -11.62 -11.39 10.50
CA GLU A 80 -11.15 -12.01 11.74
C GLU A 80 -9.71 -12.54 11.59
N ALA A 81 -9.37 -13.15 10.44
CA ALA A 81 -8.02 -13.61 10.17
C ALA A 81 -7.03 -12.44 10.05
N MET A 82 -7.42 -11.32 9.44
CA MET A 82 -6.63 -10.09 9.37
C MET A 82 -6.40 -9.47 10.75
N SER A 83 -7.44 -9.38 11.59
CA SER A 83 -7.32 -8.92 12.98
C SER A 83 -6.39 -9.82 13.78
N GLY A 84 -6.54 -11.13 13.68
CA GLY A 84 -5.67 -12.11 14.33
C GLY A 84 -4.22 -12.01 13.88
N PHE A 85 -3.99 -11.72 12.60
CA PHE A 85 -2.65 -11.49 12.06
C PHE A 85 -1.99 -10.24 12.67
N TYR A 86 -2.71 -9.12 12.77
CA TYR A 86 -2.21 -7.91 13.43
C TYR A 86 -1.92 -8.13 14.90
N LYS A 87 -2.81 -8.81 15.62
CA LYS A 87 -2.58 -9.15 17.04
C LYS A 87 -1.33 -10.00 17.21
N ARG A 88 -1.17 -11.01 16.37
CA ARG A 88 -0.06 -11.97 16.49
C ARG A 88 1.30 -11.36 16.18
N TRP A 89 1.40 -10.59 15.09
CA TRP A 89 2.68 -10.15 14.54
C TRP A 89 3.11 -8.75 15.00
N TYR A 90 2.15 -7.92 15.34
CA TYR A 90 2.39 -6.53 15.74
C TYR A 90 1.90 -6.22 17.16
N ASP A 91 1.25 -7.16 17.84
CA ASP A 91 0.56 -6.94 19.12
C ASP A 91 -0.43 -5.76 19.08
N VAL A 92 -1.08 -5.56 17.93
CA VAL A 92 -2.08 -4.52 17.71
C VAL A 92 -3.48 -5.14 17.74
N ASP A 93 -4.34 -4.67 18.63
CA ASP A 93 -5.74 -5.06 18.69
C ASP A 93 -6.56 -4.22 17.70
N LEU A 94 -7.26 -4.90 16.78
CA LEU A 94 -8.14 -4.29 15.79
C LEU A 94 -9.52 -4.95 15.86
N ASP A 95 -10.58 -4.15 15.95
CA ASP A 95 -11.93 -4.69 15.80
C ASP A 95 -12.17 -5.12 14.35
N SER A 96 -12.31 -6.43 14.14
CA SER A 96 -12.55 -7.01 12.82
C SER A 96 -13.80 -6.50 12.11
N LYS A 97 -14.72 -5.88 12.82
CA LYS A 97 -15.99 -5.37 12.27
C LYS A 97 -15.89 -3.94 11.77
N SER A 98 -15.01 -3.13 12.36
CA SER A 98 -15.00 -1.68 12.14
C SER A 98 -13.64 -1.07 11.87
N GLU A 99 -12.52 -1.70 12.27
CA GLU A 99 -11.17 -1.13 12.16
C GLU A 99 -10.31 -1.74 11.05
N LEU A 100 -10.92 -2.60 10.23
CA LEU A 100 -10.27 -3.31 9.11
C LEU A 100 -11.14 -3.25 7.85
N LEU A 101 -10.49 -3.12 6.71
CA LEU A 101 -11.11 -3.16 5.40
C LEU A 101 -10.26 -3.96 4.41
N PRO A 102 -10.73 -5.10 3.90
CA PRO A 102 -10.08 -5.82 2.80
C PRO A 102 -10.00 -4.96 1.54
N LEU A 103 -8.90 -5.08 0.81
CA LEU A 103 -8.61 -4.36 -0.42
C LEU A 103 -8.26 -5.34 -1.55
N ILE A 104 -8.52 -4.94 -2.79
CA ILE A 104 -8.02 -5.65 -4.00
C ILE A 104 -6.53 -5.31 -4.21
N GLY A 105 -5.73 -5.62 -3.18
CA GLY A 105 -4.33 -5.22 -3.01
C GLY A 105 -4.18 -3.77 -2.53
N SER A 106 -3.06 -3.47 -1.83
CA SER A 106 -2.82 -2.15 -1.22
C SER A 106 -2.81 -0.99 -2.23
N LYS A 107 -2.43 -1.26 -3.49
CA LYS A 107 -2.43 -0.23 -4.54
C LYS A 107 -3.79 0.45 -4.74
N GLU A 108 -4.87 -0.31 -4.64
CA GLU A 108 -6.23 0.22 -4.71
C GLU A 108 -6.56 1.09 -3.50
N GLY A 109 -6.10 0.69 -2.31
CA GLY A 109 -6.25 1.47 -1.10
C GLY A 109 -5.68 2.89 -1.22
N ILE A 110 -4.62 3.08 -2.03
CA ILE A 110 -4.07 4.42 -2.31
C ILE A 110 -5.13 5.30 -2.96
N LEU A 111 -5.90 4.77 -3.92
CA LEU A 111 -7.00 5.51 -4.56
C LEU A 111 -8.10 5.85 -3.55
N HIS A 112 -8.55 4.86 -2.79
CA HIS A 112 -9.65 5.02 -1.85
C HIS A 112 -9.32 6.03 -0.73
N VAL A 113 -8.12 5.92 -0.15
CA VAL A 113 -7.66 6.85 0.89
C VAL A 113 -7.48 8.26 0.31
N THR A 114 -6.87 8.39 -0.86
CA THR A 114 -6.72 9.71 -1.46
C THR A 114 -8.09 10.36 -1.72
N LEU A 115 -9.07 9.60 -2.24
CA LEU A 115 -10.43 10.10 -2.45
C LEU A 115 -11.17 10.45 -1.15
N ALA A 116 -10.90 9.72 -0.06
CA ALA A 116 -11.56 9.94 1.22
C ALA A 116 -11.03 11.16 1.97
N PHE A 117 -9.74 11.50 1.83
CA PHE A 117 -9.07 12.49 2.67
C PHE A 117 -8.56 13.74 1.92
N VAL A 118 -8.49 13.72 0.59
CA VAL A 118 -7.85 14.77 -0.21
C VAL A 118 -8.83 15.35 -1.23
N ASN A 119 -9.04 16.67 -1.17
CA ASN A 119 -9.80 17.41 -2.18
C ASN A 119 -8.87 17.87 -3.31
N PRO A 120 -9.40 18.16 -4.51
CA PRO A 120 -8.63 18.85 -5.53
C PRO A 120 -8.05 20.17 -5.00
N GLY A 121 -6.73 20.35 -5.17
CA GLY A 121 -6.01 21.52 -4.68
C GLY A 121 -5.36 21.33 -3.29
N ASP A 122 -5.76 20.33 -2.50
CA ASP A 122 -5.05 19.99 -1.25
C ASP A 122 -3.62 19.51 -1.54
N SER A 123 -2.73 19.63 -0.56
CA SER A 123 -1.36 19.13 -0.67
C SER A 123 -1.21 17.73 -0.06
N VAL A 124 -0.35 16.91 -0.70
CA VAL A 124 0.00 15.56 -0.27
C VAL A 124 1.51 15.43 -0.18
N LEU A 125 2.01 15.01 0.97
CA LEU A 125 3.43 14.71 1.19
C LEU A 125 3.76 13.31 0.67
N VAL A 126 4.78 13.22 -0.18
CA VAL A 126 5.20 11.97 -0.83
C VAL A 126 6.70 11.76 -0.66
N PRO A 127 7.15 10.56 -0.23
CA PRO A 127 8.57 10.29 -0.06
C PRO A 127 9.33 10.29 -1.39
N ASN A 128 10.54 10.79 -1.38
CA ASN A 128 11.47 10.79 -2.50
C ASN A 128 12.85 10.22 -2.07
N PRO A 129 13.27 9.04 -2.55
CA PRO A 129 12.55 8.15 -3.48
C PRO A 129 11.35 7.44 -2.82
N GLY A 130 10.33 7.09 -3.65
CA GLY A 130 9.12 6.43 -3.17
C GLY A 130 8.36 5.72 -4.28
N TYR A 131 7.29 5.05 -3.90
CA TYR A 131 6.45 4.31 -4.84
C TYR A 131 5.69 5.26 -5.77
N PRO A 132 5.87 5.15 -7.11
CA PRO A 132 5.33 6.15 -8.06
C PRO A 132 3.82 6.34 -8.02
N THR A 133 3.08 5.35 -7.50
CA THR A 133 1.62 5.41 -7.46
C THR A 133 1.10 6.50 -6.52
N TYR A 134 1.80 6.82 -5.43
CA TYR A 134 1.40 7.91 -4.54
C TYR A 134 1.31 9.23 -5.29
N THR A 135 2.34 9.55 -6.07
CA THR A 135 2.37 10.76 -6.91
C THR A 135 1.34 10.72 -8.03
N SER A 136 1.27 9.61 -8.77
CA SER A 136 0.44 9.52 -9.97
C SER A 136 -1.05 9.61 -9.65
N LEU A 137 -1.53 8.88 -8.64
CA LEU A 137 -2.94 8.92 -8.25
C LEU A 137 -3.32 10.27 -7.64
N SER A 138 -2.48 10.84 -6.76
CA SER A 138 -2.75 12.15 -6.19
C SER A 138 -2.85 13.23 -7.27
N LYS A 139 -1.99 13.21 -8.30
CA LYS A 139 -2.08 14.11 -9.46
C LYS A 139 -3.38 13.94 -10.25
N ILE A 140 -3.78 12.69 -10.54
CA ILE A 140 -5.04 12.40 -11.26
C ILE A 140 -6.24 12.97 -10.50
N LEU A 141 -6.18 12.96 -9.17
CA LEU A 141 -7.24 13.47 -8.29
C LEU A 141 -7.13 14.98 -8.04
N GLY A 142 -6.16 15.65 -8.65
CA GLY A 142 -6.00 17.10 -8.60
C GLY A 142 -5.29 17.62 -7.35
N ALA A 143 -4.59 16.75 -6.62
CA ALA A 143 -3.79 17.18 -5.47
C ALA A 143 -2.44 17.78 -5.89
N ASN A 144 -1.92 18.70 -5.07
CA ASN A 144 -0.57 19.21 -5.15
C ASN A 144 0.40 18.24 -4.49
N ILE A 145 1.47 17.88 -5.18
CA ILE A 145 2.50 16.97 -4.66
C ILE A 145 3.63 17.77 -4.04
N VAL A 146 3.93 17.47 -2.79
CA VAL A 146 5.10 18.01 -2.09
C VAL A 146 5.99 16.85 -1.69
N ASN A 147 7.19 16.79 -2.25
CA ASN A 147 8.14 15.73 -1.91
C ASN A 147 8.90 16.07 -0.63
N TYR A 148 9.15 15.05 0.19
CA TYR A 148 10.15 15.08 1.25
C TYR A 148 11.21 14.01 0.97
N ASP A 149 12.47 14.31 1.30
CA ASP A 149 13.59 13.49 0.90
C ASP A 149 13.88 12.39 1.93
N LEU A 150 14.12 11.19 1.41
CA LEU A 150 14.73 10.08 2.13
C LEU A 150 16.18 9.95 1.67
N ARG A 151 17.14 9.98 2.59
CA ARG A 151 18.57 9.94 2.26
C ARG A 151 19.25 8.74 2.91
N GLU A 152 20.23 8.21 2.22
CA GLU A 152 21.00 7.05 2.67
C GLU A 152 21.79 7.35 3.94
N ASP A 153 22.35 8.54 4.06
CA ASP A 153 23.12 9.01 5.23
C ASP A 153 22.27 9.10 6.51
N ASN A 154 20.94 9.19 6.36
CA ASN A 154 19.96 9.13 7.45
C ASN A 154 19.22 7.78 7.52
N GLY A 155 19.78 6.71 6.93
CA GLY A 155 19.15 5.38 6.91
C GLY A 155 17.77 5.37 6.25
N TRP A 156 17.52 6.26 5.28
CA TRP A 156 16.25 6.40 4.57
C TRP A 156 15.07 6.80 5.46
N GLN A 157 15.35 7.49 6.58
CA GLN A 157 14.30 8.02 7.45
C GLN A 157 13.87 9.41 7.00
N PRO A 158 12.62 9.86 7.30
CA PRO A 158 12.18 11.22 7.06
C PRO A 158 13.05 12.22 7.82
N ASP A 159 13.39 13.33 7.18
CA ASP A 159 13.95 14.49 7.87
C ASP A 159 12.79 15.32 8.43
N PHE A 160 12.59 15.26 9.74
CA PHE A 160 11.51 15.97 10.41
C PHE A 160 11.70 17.49 10.38
N ASN A 161 12.92 18.00 10.29
CA ASN A 161 13.13 19.43 10.09
C ASN A 161 12.58 19.88 8.72
N GLN A 162 12.86 19.11 7.67
CA GLN A 162 12.28 19.35 6.35
C GLN A 162 10.75 19.28 6.37
N LEU A 163 10.16 18.30 7.07
CA LEU A 163 8.71 18.18 7.19
C LEU A 163 8.09 19.41 7.91
N GLU A 164 8.72 19.89 8.97
CA GLU A 164 8.30 21.10 9.70
C GLU A 164 8.40 22.36 8.81
N GLU A 165 9.48 22.51 8.04
CA GLU A 165 9.65 23.60 7.10
C GLU A 165 8.57 23.59 6.00
N ILE A 166 8.22 22.42 5.49
CA ILE A 166 7.14 22.26 4.50
C ILE A 166 5.79 22.69 5.08
N VAL A 167 5.46 22.23 6.29
CA VAL A 167 4.15 22.51 6.90
C VAL A 167 4.03 23.96 7.35
N SER A 168 5.14 24.58 7.78
CA SER A 168 5.19 26.02 8.12
C SER A 168 5.13 26.94 6.89
N GLY A 169 5.24 26.37 5.67
CA GLY A 169 5.22 27.14 4.41
C GLY A 169 6.51 27.90 4.13
N THR A 170 7.62 27.55 4.78
CA THR A 170 8.92 28.20 4.58
C THR A 170 9.64 27.70 3.32
N VAL A 171 9.27 26.54 2.81
CA VAL A 171 9.81 25.96 1.57
C VAL A 171 8.78 26.07 0.45
N PRO A 172 9.16 26.61 -0.74
CA PRO A 172 8.29 26.62 -1.91
C PRO A 172 7.98 25.20 -2.36
N SER A 173 6.70 24.88 -2.57
CA SER A 173 6.32 23.59 -3.16
C SER A 173 6.74 23.52 -4.62
N VAL A 174 7.40 22.41 -5.01
CA VAL A 174 7.76 22.14 -6.40
C VAL A 174 6.48 21.88 -7.20
N GLY A 175 6.17 22.77 -8.14
CA GLY A 175 5.02 22.62 -9.06
C GLY A 175 3.87 23.60 -8.86
N THR A 176 3.93 24.50 -7.89
CA THR A 176 2.97 25.61 -7.78
C THR A 176 3.52 26.86 -8.47
N THR A 177 2.69 27.49 -9.29
CA THR A 177 3.02 28.79 -9.92
C THR A 177 3.02 29.89 -8.86
N GLY A 178 4.06 29.97 -8.03
CA GLY A 178 4.37 31.15 -7.21
C GLY A 178 3.54 31.39 -5.94
N GLY A 179 2.79 30.39 -5.44
CA GLY A 179 2.04 30.49 -4.17
C GLY A 179 2.54 29.50 -3.10
N LEU A 180 2.28 29.80 -1.83
CA LEU A 180 2.44 28.84 -0.73
C LEU A 180 1.49 27.66 -0.98
N SER A 181 1.99 26.42 -0.84
CA SER A 181 1.11 25.25 -0.90
C SER A 181 0.08 25.30 0.22
N PRO A 182 -1.17 24.91 -0.05
CA PRO A 182 -2.12 24.62 1.01
C PRO A 182 -1.53 23.63 2.02
N LYS A 183 -1.92 23.76 3.28
CA LYS A 183 -1.46 22.85 4.34
C LYS A 183 -1.67 21.38 3.90
N PRO A 184 -0.65 20.52 4.02
CA PRO A 184 -0.79 19.10 3.67
C PRO A 184 -1.90 18.42 4.45
N ARG A 185 -2.68 17.58 3.76
CA ARG A 185 -3.75 16.77 4.34
C ARG A 185 -3.32 15.36 4.61
N LEU A 186 -2.40 14.83 3.79
CA LEU A 186 -1.97 13.44 3.76
C LEU A 186 -0.46 13.36 3.65
N LEU A 187 0.14 12.44 4.40
CA LEU A 187 1.55 12.07 4.30
C LEU A 187 1.64 10.59 4.01
N TRP A 188 2.19 10.24 2.84
CA TRP A 188 2.53 8.86 2.49
C TRP A 188 3.89 8.49 3.08
N THR A 189 3.95 7.33 3.72
CA THR A 189 5.20 6.67 4.09
C THR A 189 5.14 5.19 3.70
N ASN A 190 6.28 4.56 3.53
CA ASN A 190 6.36 3.17 3.12
C ASN A 190 7.56 2.53 3.79
N TYR A 191 7.29 1.68 4.78
CA TYR A 191 8.34 0.98 5.48
C TYR A 191 7.98 -0.50 5.70
N PRO A 192 8.92 -1.41 5.35
CA PRO A 192 10.20 -1.16 4.67
C PRO A 192 10.01 -0.44 3.33
N ASN A 193 10.93 0.51 3.05
CA ASN A 193 10.76 1.43 1.91
C ASN A 193 11.07 0.76 0.57
N MET A 194 10.24 1.01 -0.40
CA MET A 194 10.51 0.72 -1.80
C MET A 194 10.81 2.05 -2.54
N PRO A 195 11.99 2.21 -3.19
CA PRO A 195 12.89 1.13 -3.64
C PRO A 195 14.12 0.88 -2.76
N THR A 196 14.32 1.62 -1.67
CA THR A 196 15.61 1.67 -0.96
C THR A 196 15.88 0.48 -0.04
N GLY A 197 14.82 -0.20 0.43
CA GLY A 197 14.91 -1.23 1.46
C GLY A 197 15.10 -0.67 2.88
N GLY A 198 15.06 0.65 3.05
CA GLY A 198 15.13 1.30 4.36
C GLY A 198 14.04 0.79 5.29
N ARG A 199 14.41 0.44 6.54
CA ARG A 199 13.47 -0.09 7.53
C ARG A 199 13.03 1.00 8.47
N ALA A 200 11.78 0.98 8.90
CA ALA A 200 11.33 1.84 9.97
C ALA A 200 12.00 1.46 11.29
N GLN A 201 12.15 2.45 12.13
CA GLN A 201 12.44 2.30 13.54
C GLN A 201 11.20 2.72 14.32
N MET A 202 10.95 2.13 15.48
CA MET A 202 9.81 2.53 16.31
C MET A 202 9.84 4.03 16.60
N LYS A 203 11.03 4.58 16.87
CA LYS A 203 11.24 6.02 17.06
C LYS A 203 10.77 6.87 15.86
N THR A 204 10.90 6.36 14.64
CA THR A 204 10.40 7.05 13.43
C THR A 204 8.88 7.07 13.43
N TYR A 205 8.24 5.96 13.77
CA TYR A 205 6.79 5.90 13.86
C TYR A 205 6.25 6.78 14.98
N GLU A 206 6.88 6.78 16.16
CA GLU A 206 6.53 7.70 17.26
C GLU A 206 6.57 9.16 16.81
N ARG A 207 7.62 9.55 16.10
CA ARG A 207 7.77 10.92 15.60
C ARG A 207 6.77 11.25 14.48
N LEU A 208 6.44 10.30 13.60
CA LEU A 208 5.41 10.48 12.57
C LEU A 208 4.02 10.67 13.20
N VAL A 209 3.69 9.88 14.22
CA VAL A 209 2.40 10.03 14.95
C VAL A 209 2.33 11.37 15.63
N GLN A 210 3.39 11.79 16.32
CA GLN A 210 3.46 13.10 16.95
C GLN A 210 3.26 14.24 15.92
N PHE A 211 4.00 14.18 14.79
CA PHE A 211 3.88 15.15 13.71
C PHE A 211 2.46 15.21 13.13
N ALA A 212 1.85 14.04 12.92
CA ALA A 212 0.48 13.93 12.42
C ALA A 212 -0.53 14.62 13.35
N GLN A 213 -0.41 14.40 14.67
CA GLN A 213 -1.28 14.99 15.68
C GLN A 213 -1.07 16.50 15.80
N GLU A 214 0.18 16.98 15.83
CA GLU A 214 0.53 18.40 15.93
C GLU A 214 0.00 19.21 14.75
N HIS A 215 0.01 18.61 13.55
CA HIS A 215 -0.36 19.33 12.33
C HIS A 215 -1.73 18.97 11.76
N GLY A 216 -2.44 18.00 12.32
CA GLY A 216 -3.74 17.53 11.82
C GLY A 216 -3.63 16.95 10.41
N ILE A 217 -2.61 16.11 10.19
CA ILE A 217 -2.30 15.43 8.93
C ILE A 217 -2.57 13.94 9.11
N VAL A 218 -3.16 13.28 8.11
CA VAL A 218 -3.29 11.81 8.11
C VAL A 218 -2.00 11.19 7.58
N VAL A 219 -1.36 10.32 8.38
CA VAL A 219 -0.21 9.53 7.93
C VAL A 219 -0.69 8.18 7.43
N VAL A 220 -0.28 7.79 6.24
CA VAL A 220 -0.55 6.47 5.68
C VAL A 220 0.75 5.70 5.52
N ASN A 221 0.91 4.62 6.27
CA ASN A 221 2.05 3.72 6.13
C ASN A 221 1.69 2.53 5.24
N ASP A 222 2.28 2.44 4.05
CA ASP A 222 2.15 1.28 3.18
C ASP A 222 3.22 0.24 3.57
N ASN A 223 2.76 -0.87 4.18
CA ASN A 223 3.60 -1.89 4.80
C ASN A 223 3.48 -3.29 4.14
N PRO A 224 3.83 -3.45 2.86
CA PRO A 224 3.77 -4.75 2.19
C PRO A 224 5.02 -5.62 2.41
N TYR A 225 6.11 -5.07 2.95
CA TYR A 225 7.43 -5.70 2.94
C TYR A 225 7.97 -6.10 4.32
N SER A 226 7.26 -5.86 5.41
CA SER A 226 7.76 -6.14 6.77
C SER A 226 8.10 -7.62 7.01
N PHE A 227 7.58 -8.52 6.20
CA PHE A 227 7.86 -9.95 6.28
C PHE A 227 8.94 -10.44 5.29
N ILE A 228 9.57 -9.54 4.53
CA ILE A 228 10.60 -9.93 3.57
C ILE A 228 11.97 -9.73 4.19
N LEU A 229 12.70 -10.84 4.42
CA LEU A 229 14.04 -10.85 5.00
C LEU A 229 14.14 -10.04 6.32
N SER A 230 13.10 -10.08 7.13
CA SER A 230 13.02 -9.38 8.40
C SER A 230 12.61 -10.35 9.51
N GLU A 231 13.29 -10.27 10.63
CA GLU A 231 12.94 -10.98 11.86
C GLU A 231 12.10 -10.09 12.80
N GLU A 232 12.24 -8.78 12.66
CA GLU A 232 11.45 -7.79 13.40
C GLU A 232 10.36 -7.21 12.51
N HIS A 233 9.14 -7.24 13.01
CA HIS A 233 7.95 -6.76 12.29
C HIS A 233 7.40 -5.55 13.05
N LEU A 234 7.43 -4.37 12.41
CA LEU A 234 6.92 -3.14 13.00
C LEU A 234 5.69 -2.64 12.23
N SER A 235 4.74 -2.11 13.00
CA SER A 235 3.54 -1.42 12.51
C SER A 235 3.48 -0.04 13.12
N ILE A 236 3.09 0.98 12.35
CA ILE A 236 2.84 2.32 12.89
C ILE A 236 1.71 2.32 13.93
N LEU A 237 0.78 1.37 13.81
CA LEU A 237 -0.35 1.24 14.73
C LEU A 237 0.04 0.70 16.12
N GLN A 238 1.31 0.28 16.33
CA GLN A 238 1.83 -0.05 17.65
C GLN A 238 2.04 1.20 18.52
N VAL A 239 2.19 2.36 17.89
CA VAL A 239 2.41 3.62 18.62
C VAL A 239 1.10 4.06 19.29
N PRO A 240 1.12 4.35 20.60
CA PRO A 240 -0.05 4.87 21.29
C PRO A 240 -0.61 6.14 20.60
N GLY A 241 -1.92 6.18 20.38
CA GLY A 241 -2.58 7.28 19.68
C GLY A 241 -2.46 7.26 18.14
N ALA A 242 -1.73 6.31 17.57
CA ALA A 242 -1.59 6.21 16.11
C ALA A 242 -2.94 6.05 15.39
N LYS A 243 -3.87 5.28 15.94
CA LYS A 243 -5.19 5.10 15.32
C LYS A 243 -5.95 6.42 15.10
N ASP A 244 -5.69 7.46 15.88
CA ASP A 244 -6.38 8.74 15.75
C ASP A 244 -5.96 9.53 14.50
N CYS A 245 -4.80 9.24 13.93
CA CYS A 245 -4.23 9.99 12.80
C CYS A 245 -3.53 9.15 11.75
N CYS A 246 -3.43 7.82 11.93
CA CYS A 246 -2.71 6.95 11.00
C CYS A 246 -3.60 5.90 10.37
N ILE A 247 -3.26 5.55 9.15
CA ILE A 247 -3.78 4.42 8.38
C ILE A 247 -2.60 3.53 8.02
N GLU A 248 -2.75 2.21 8.14
CA GLU A 248 -1.74 1.28 7.65
C GLU A 248 -2.32 0.35 6.60
N PHE A 249 -1.58 0.16 5.50
CA PHE A 249 -1.84 -0.90 4.54
C PHE A 249 -0.94 -2.09 4.80
N ASN A 250 -1.49 -3.28 4.62
CA ASN A 250 -0.73 -4.52 4.53
C ASN A 250 -1.14 -5.28 3.26
N SER A 251 -0.28 -6.14 2.74
CA SER A 251 -0.54 -6.84 1.49
C SER A 251 0.04 -8.24 1.50
N MET A 252 -0.75 -9.20 1.06
CA MET A 252 -0.31 -10.58 0.85
C MET A 252 0.53 -10.74 -0.44
N SER A 253 0.59 -9.71 -1.28
CA SER A 253 1.34 -9.76 -2.55
C SER A 253 2.80 -10.16 -2.38
N LYS A 254 3.43 -9.73 -1.27
CA LYS A 254 4.85 -9.99 -1.00
C LYS A 254 5.01 -11.01 0.12
N SER A 255 4.34 -10.80 1.25
CA SER A 255 4.47 -11.65 2.44
C SER A 255 4.04 -13.10 2.23
N HIS A 256 3.06 -13.35 1.36
CA HIS A 256 2.48 -14.68 1.12
C HIS A 256 2.61 -15.15 -0.33
N ASN A 257 3.45 -14.50 -1.14
CA ASN A 257 3.62 -14.82 -2.57
C ASN A 257 2.29 -14.84 -3.36
N MET A 258 1.41 -13.86 -3.10
CA MET A 258 0.09 -13.77 -3.70
C MET A 258 -0.12 -12.50 -4.53
N PRO A 259 0.84 -12.05 -5.37
CA PRO A 259 0.68 -10.77 -6.09
C PRO A 259 -0.49 -10.80 -7.08
N GLY A 260 -0.75 -11.92 -7.73
CA GLY A 260 -1.84 -12.12 -8.67
C GLY A 260 -3.22 -12.29 -8.02
N TRP A 261 -3.27 -12.62 -6.73
CA TRP A 261 -4.52 -12.87 -6.00
C TRP A 261 -5.24 -11.58 -5.59
N ARG A 262 -4.53 -10.48 -5.57
CA ARG A 262 -5.06 -9.15 -5.25
C ARG A 262 -5.71 -9.08 -3.87
N VAL A 263 -4.96 -9.42 -2.83
CA VAL A 263 -5.40 -9.32 -1.44
C VAL A 263 -4.50 -8.37 -0.67
N GLY A 264 -5.13 -7.39 -0.04
CA GLY A 264 -4.53 -6.45 0.89
C GLY A 264 -5.53 -6.06 1.95
N MET A 265 -5.11 -5.24 2.88
CA MET A 265 -5.99 -4.66 3.89
C MET A 265 -5.60 -3.22 4.20
N CYS A 266 -6.58 -2.48 4.68
CA CYS A 266 -6.44 -1.17 5.30
C CYS A 266 -6.84 -1.31 6.76
N ALA A 267 -6.04 -0.77 7.67
CA ALA A 267 -6.30 -0.79 9.11
C ALA A 267 -6.18 0.62 9.70
N SER A 268 -7.15 1.02 10.54
CA SER A 268 -7.20 2.31 11.22
C SER A 268 -8.31 2.31 12.27
N ASN A 269 -8.69 3.49 12.79
CA ASN A 269 -9.90 3.62 13.60
C ASN A 269 -11.18 3.40 12.78
N ALA A 270 -12.28 3.15 13.47
CA ALA A 270 -13.57 2.85 12.85
C ALA A 270 -14.12 4.00 11.98
N GLU A 271 -13.85 5.24 12.34
CA GLU A 271 -14.33 6.41 11.61
C GLU A 271 -13.62 6.53 10.25
N PHE A 272 -12.28 6.44 10.22
CA PHE A 272 -11.51 6.46 8.98
C PHE A 272 -11.87 5.30 8.06
N ILE A 273 -12.00 4.10 8.62
CA ILE A 273 -12.44 2.92 7.87
C ILE A 273 -13.84 3.14 7.27
N SER A 274 -14.76 3.76 8.00
CA SER A 274 -16.10 4.06 7.48
C SER A 274 -16.08 5.01 6.28
N TRP A 275 -15.21 6.02 6.29
CA TRP A 275 -15.05 6.95 5.17
C TRP A 275 -14.43 6.28 3.94
N ILE A 276 -13.41 5.45 4.15
CA ILE A 276 -12.77 4.69 3.08
C ILE A 276 -13.75 3.69 2.47
N LEU A 277 -14.52 2.97 3.30
CA LEU A 277 -15.56 2.05 2.85
C LEU A 277 -16.65 2.77 2.03
N LYS A 278 -17.02 3.99 2.41
CA LYS A 278 -17.98 4.78 1.64
C LYS A 278 -17.48 5.05 0.22
N VAL A 279 -16.19 5.30 0.03
CA VAL A 279 -15.57 5.43 -1.29
C VAL A 279 -15.55 4.07 -1.99
N GLN A 280 -14.99 3.06 -1.36
CA GLN A 280 -14.82 1.72 -1.95
C GLN A 280 -16.14 1.12 -2.43
N SER A 281 -17.20 1.19 -1.63
CA SER A 281 -18.51 0.63 -1.97
C SER A 281 -19.19 1.28 -3.18
N ASN A 282 -18.75 2.46 -3.58
CA ASN A 282 -19.22 3.12 -4.81
C ASN A 282 -18.35 2.82 -6.04
N ILE A 283 -17.21 2.14 -5.86
CA ILE A 283 -16.26 1.83 -6.94
C ILE A 283 -16.31 0.34 -7.27
N GLU A 284 -16.42 -0.53 -6.25
CA GLU A 284 -16.31 -1.98 -6.42
C GLU A 284 -17.25 -2.76 -5.51
N SER A 285 -17.46 -4.02 -5.84
CA SER A 285 -18.08 -5.04 -4.99
C SER A 285 -16.99 -5.89 -4.32
N GLY A 286 -17.37 -6.66 -3.28
CA GLY A 286 -16.44 -7.57 -2.62
C GLY A 286 -15.85 -8.62 -3.57
N THR A 287 -14.60 -9.00 -3.32
CA THR A 287 -13.88 -10.01 -4.12
C THR A 287 -14.52 -11.39 -4.01
N PHE A 288 -14.20 -12.25 -4.96
CA PHE A 288 -14.67 -13.64 -4.99
C PHE A 288 -14.42 -14.36 -3.65
N ARG A 289 -15.48 -15.03 -3.13
CA ARG A 289 -15.45 -15.70 -1.81
C ARG A 289 -14.28 -16.69 -1.68
N GLY A 290 -13.96 -17.41 -2.76
CA GLY A 290 -12.85 -18.37 -2.77
C GLY A 290 -11.51 -17.71 -2.42
N ILE A 291 -11.22 -16.54 -2.98
CA ILE A 291 -10.00 -15.77 -2.68
C ILE A 291 -10.02 -15.31 -1.22
N GLN A 292 -11.16 -14.83 -0.72
CA GLN A 292 -11.26 -14.34 0.65
C GLN A 292 -11.01 -15.44 1.70
N LEU A 293 -11.59 -16.61 1.53
CA LEU A 293 -11.42 -17.72 2.46
C LEU A 293 -10.03 -18.37 2.35
N ALA A 294 -9.45 -18.41 1.15
CA ALA A 294 -8.07 -18.85 0.97
C ALA A 294 -7.06 -17.87 1.58
N ALA A 295 -7.33 -16.56 1.50
CA ALA A 295 -6.50 -15.56 2.18
C ALA A 295 -6.63 -15.68 3.71
N ALA A 296 -7.82 -15.93 4.23
CA ALA A 296 -8.01 -16.18 5.66
C ALA A 296 -7.22 -17.41 6.12
N GLU A 297 -7.18 -18.47 5.32
CA GLU A 297 -6.36 -19.66 5.59
C GLU A 297 -4.85 -19.33 5.59
N ALA A 298 -4.40 -18.54 4.61
CA ALA A 298 -3.01 -18.12 4.52
C ALA A 298 -2.56 -17.29 5.73
N TYR A 299 -3.40 -16.40 6.26
CA TYR A 299 -3.10 -15.65 7.48
C TYR A 299 -2.97 -16.55 8.72
N LYS A 300 -3.75 -17.62 8.82
CA LYS A 300 -3.71 -18.59 9.93
C LYS A 300 -2.41 -19.40 9.92
N ASN A 301 -1.91 -19.74 8.73
CA ASN A 301 -0.72 -20.57 8.52
C ASN A 301 0.54 -19.74 8.24
N SER A 302 0.53 -18.44 8.54
CA SER A 302 1.60 -17.51 8.16
C SER A 302 2.95 -17.81 8.80
N ASP A 303 3.02 -18.43 9.97
CA ASP A 303 4.29 -18.72 10.65
C ASP A 303 5.17 -19.69 9.87
N GLU A 304 4.60 -20.86 9.55
CA GLU A 304 5.34 -21.87 8.79
C GLU A 304 5.70 -21.31 7.42
N TRP A 305 4.76 -20.61 6.79
CA TRP A 305 4.99 -20.00 5.50
C TRP A 305 6.15 -19.00 5.52
N HIS A 306 6.20 -18.10 6.51
CA HIS A 306 7.29 -17.12 6.63
C HIS A 306 8.64 -17.79 6.92
N ARG A 307 8.68 -18.83 7.73
CA ARG A 307 9.90 -19.60 7.96
C ARG A 307 10.41 -20.20 6.64
N VAL A 308 9.57 -20.87 5.88
CA VAL A 308 9.96 -21.50 4.61
C VAL A 308 10.32 -20.46 3.55
N ALA A 309 9.46 -19.47 3.33
CA ALA A 309 9.66 -18.50 2.25
C ALA A 309 10.79 -17.52 2.55
N ASN A 310 10.78 -16.89 3.72
CA ASN A 310 11.72 -15.81 4.04
C ASN A 310 13.05 -16.34 4.54
N ILE A 311 13.03 -17.24 5.54
CA ILE A 311 14.26 -17.68 6.20
C ILE A 311 14.99 -18.71 5.34
N GLU A 312 14.31 -19.75 4.88
CA GLU A 312 14.98 -20.83 4.16
C GLU A 312 15.30 -20.46 2.71
N ARG A 313 14.37 -19.88 1.97
CA ARG A 313 14.54 -19.65 0.54
C ARG A 313 15.10 -18.28 0.20
N TYR A 314 14.49 -17.19 0.64
CA TYR A 314 14.97 -15.86 0.25
C TYR A 314 16.28 -15.50 0.93
N ALA A 315 16.49 -15.87 2.21
CA ALA A 315 17.76 -15.65 2.87
C ALA A 315 18.90 -16.47 2.26
N ALA A 316 18.63 -17.71 1.80
CA ALA A 316 19.61 -18.52 1.08
C ALA A 316 20.04 -17.85 -0.23
N ARG A 317 19.08 -17.33 -1.02
CA ARG A 317 19.37 -16.62 -2.29
C ARG A 317 20.18 -15.34 -2.09
N ARG A 318 19.97 -14.63 -0.98
CA ARG A 318 20.73 -13.41 -0.66
C ARG A 318 22.23 -13.66 -0.46
N LYS A 319 22.66 -14.89 -0.24
CA LYS A 319 24.08 -15.24 -0.05
C LYS A 319 24.87 -15.32 -1.35
N TYR A 320 24.20 -15.34 -2.49
CA TYR A 320 24.80 -15.35 -3.84
C TYR A 320 24.73 -13.94 -4.47
#